data_04c68943dd156f5305b24bc896167fdf
#
_entry.id   04c68943dd156f5305b24bc896167fdf
#
_cell.length_a   1.000
_cell.length_b   1.000
_cell.length_c   1.000
_cell.angle_alpha   90.00
_cell.angle_beta   90.00
_cell.angle_gamma   90.00
#
_symmetry.space_group_name_H-M   'P 1'
#
loop_
_entity.id
_entity.type
_entity.pdbx_description
1 polymer ?
#
loop_
_entity_poly.entity_id
_entity_poly.type
_entity_poly.pdbx_seq_one_letter_code
_entity_poly.pdbx_strand_id
1 'polypeptide(L)'
;MADAADLRPAAANANFRSSRHAPQRFQTLHFRGTAMTQPTVVIKYGGHAMDKPELSEAFATDLAHLAGQGMRLVVVHGGGPQISALLTRLQIESRFVDGLRVTDEATMRAVEMVLCGQVNKAVVSAFARHGARAAGISGRDGGLLRARPKNPALGLVGEVTAVDPALPRCLLEAGFVPVVAPVASGPDGEALNINADTAAGALAGALAAEYFVLISDVPGVLNADGRLIPGLNRAEITRLKEDGVISGGMIPKVEACLNALDAGCSRALILDGRAQSSLRRYLLDDAPLGTVIVR
;
A
#
# COMPACT_ATOMS: atom_id res chain seq x y z
N MET A 1 -41.29 25.11 58.98
CA MET A 1 -41.18 23.77 59.59
C MET A 1 -41.22 22.74 58.50
N ALA A 2 -40.29 21.78 58.49
CA ALA A 2 -40.03 20.66 57.59
C ALA A 2 -39.27 21.10 56.32
N ASP A 3 -38.12 20.86 56.23
CA ASP A 3 -37.12 19.79 56.22
C ASP A 3 -36.75 19.47 54.78
N ALA A 4 -35.61 20.00 54.37
CA ALA A 4 -35.01 19.79 53.05
C ALA A 4 -34.08 18.55 53.11
N ALA A 5 -34.49 17.43 52.54
CA ALA A 5 -33.70 16.22 52.47
C ALA A 5 -32.62 16.32 51.39
N ASP A 6 -31.43 16.10 51.82
CA ASP A 6 -30.14 15.99 51.13
C ASP A 6 -30.15 14.80 50.13
N LEU A 7 -30.02 15.05 48.83
CA LEU A 7 -29.79 14.03 47.81
C LEU A 7 -28.39 14.21 47.22
N ARG A 8 -27.41 13.53 47.82
CA ARG A 8 -26.09 13.34 47.21
C ARG A 8 -26.14 12.29 46.10
N PRO A 9 -25.57 12.53 44.92
CA PRO A 9 -25.44 11.47 43.90
C PRO A 9 -24.28 10.54 44.29
N ALA A 10 -24.57 9.24 44.19
CA ALA A 10 -23.62 8.16 44.42
C ALA A 10 -22.49 8.18 43.36
N ALA A 11 -21.26 8.23 43.83
CA ALA A 11 -20.06 8.04 42.99
C ALA A 11 -19.96 6.58 42.52
N ALA A 12 -20.19 6.35 41.25
CA ALA A 12 -19.89 5.07 40.59
C ALA A 12 -18.37 4.95 40.37
N ASN A 13 -17.70 4.24 41.26
CA ASN A 13 -16.31 3.78 41.06
C ASN A 13 -16.27 2.72 39.97
N ALA A 14 -16.04 3.13 38.73
CA ALA A 14 -15.62 2.22 37.66
C ALA A 14 -14.10 2.02 37.76
N ASN A 15 -13.69 0.98 38.49
CA ASN A 15 -12.32 0.46 38.43
C ASN A 15 -12.02 -0.07 37.04
N PHE A 16 -11.53 0.78 36.15
CA PHE A 16 -10.94 0.41 34.90
C PHE A 16 -9.56 -0.17 35.18
N ARG A 17 -9.48 -1.48 35.46
CA ARG A 17 -8.22 -2.20 35.46
C ARG A 17 -7.66 -2.20 34.05
N SER A 18 -6.72 -1.29 33.79
CA SER A 18 -5.87 -1.35 32.61
C SER A 18 -5.08 -2.67 32.66
N SER A 19 -5.50 -3.64 31.90
CA SER A 19 -4.67 -4.80 31.61
C SER A 19 -3.44 -4.30 30.84
N ARG A 20 -2.35 -4.11 31.55
CA ARG A 20 -1.02 -3.88 30.97
C ARG A 20 -0.62 -5.16 30.24
N HIS A 21 -1.08 -5.32 28.99
CA HIS A 21 -0.41 -6.23 28.07
C HIS A 21 0.95 -5.61 27.76
N ALA A 22 2.01 -6.26 28.21
CA ALA A 22 3.36 -5.91 27.77
C ALA A 22 3.38 -5.97 26.25
N PRO A 23 3.98 -4.98 25.55
CA PRO A 23 4.05 -4.99 24.10
C PRO A 23 4.73 -6.30 23.68
N GLN A 24 4.02 -7.17 22.95
CA GLN A 24 4.66 -8.27 22.27
C GLN A 24 5.75 -7.64 21.39
N ARG A 25 7.00 -7.97 21.69
CA ARG A 25 8.13 -7.60 20.86
C ARG A 25 7.91 -8.30 19.51
N PHE A 26 7.39 -7.56 18.53
CA PHE A 26 7.40 -8.00 17.14
C PHE A 26 8.87 -8.10 16.75
N GLN A 27 9.40 -9.32 16.77
CA GLN A 27 10.81 -9.56 16.43
C GLN A 27 11.02 -9.17 14.98
N THR A 28 11.77 -8.11 14.76
CA THR A 28 12.36 -7.78 13.49
C THR A 28 13.43 -8.84 13.21
N LEU A 29 13.35 -9.50 12.07
CA LEU A 29 14.34 -10.51 11.68
C LEU A 29 15.62 -9.79 11.29
N HIS A 30 16.68 -9.97 12.10
CA HIS A 30 18.00 -9.49 11.76
C HIS A 30 18.50 -10.17 10.48
N PHE A 31 18.77 -9.38 9.46
CA PHE A 31 19.50 -9.79 8.26
C PHE A 31 20.97 -10.06 8.60
N ARG A 32 21.27 -11.12 9.38
CA ARG A 32 22.64 -11.64 9.53
C ARG A 32 22.85 -12.76 8.53
N GLY A 33 23.74 -12.51 7.58
CA GLY A 33 24.05 -13.37 6.46
C GLY A 33 24.29 -14.84 6.81
N THR A 34 23.30 -15.63 6.51
CA THR A 34 23.41 -17.04 6.17
C THR A 34 22.59 -17.22 4.90
N ALA A 35 23.02 -18.09 4.00
CA ALA A 35 22.49 -18.31 2.66
C ALA A 35 20.99 -18.75 2.68
N MET A 36 20.09 -17.82 3.04
CA MET A 36 18.63 -17.95 2.95
C MET A 36 18.15 -17.05 1.82
N THR A 37 17.13 -17.49 1.14
CA THR A 37 16.47 -16.79 0.03
C THR A 37 16.26 -15.32 0.36
N GLN A 38 16.76 -14.42 -0.48
CA GLN A 38 16.61 -12.98 -0.32
C GLN A 38 15.13 -12.61 -0.24
N PRO A 39 14.70 -11.78 0.75
CA PRO A 39 13.30 -11.49 0.95
C PRO A 39 12.71 -10.76 -0.25
N THR A 40 11.50 -11.14 -0.60
CA THR A 40 10.72 -10.39 -1.59
C THR A 40 9.89 -9.34 -0.87
N VAL A 41 10.03 -8.08 -1.29
CA VAL A 41 9.30 -6.94 -0.75
C VAL A 41 8.48 -6.31 -1.88
N VAL A 42 7.16 -6.28 -1.71
CA VAL A 42 6.26 -5.58 -2.64
C VAL A 42 5.89 -4.23 -2.03
N ILE A 43 6.15 -3.16 -2.75
CA ILE A 43 6.00 -1.79 -2.27
C ILE A 43 4.93 -1.10 -3.11
N LYS A 44 3.87 -0.64 -2.47
CA LYS A 44 2.97 0.32 -3.10
C LYS A 44 3.55 1.72 -2.94
N TYR A 45 3.82 2.38 -4.04
CA TYR A 45 4.38 3.72 -4.12
C TYR A 45 3.38 4.70 -4.73
N GLY A 46 3.05 5.78 -4.01
CA GLY A 46 2.06 6.76 -4.50
C GLY A 46 1.80 7.90 -3.54
N GLY A 47 0.83 8.74 -3.89
CA GLY A 47 0.48 9.92 -3.11
C GLY A 47 1.60 10.94 -3.05
N HIS A 48 1.69 11.70 -1.97
CA HIS A 48 2.65 12.80 -1.81
C HIS A 48 4.12 12.39 -1.97
N ALA A 49 4.45 11.11 -1.78
CA ALA A 49 5.81 10.61 -2.02
C ALA A 49 6.21 10.65 -3.51
N MET A 50 5.23 10.67 -4.42
CA MET A 50 5.48 10.82 -5.86
C MET A 50 5.39 12.26 -6.37
N ASP A 51 4.66 13.13 -5.65
CA ASP A 51 4.35 14.48 -6.13
C ASP A 51 5.47 15.47 -5.82
N LYS A 52 6.29 15.18 -4.80
CA LYS A 52 7.42 16.01 -4.38
C LYS A 52 8.72 15.44 -4.91
N PRO A 53 9.48 16.18 -5.74
CA PRO A 53 10.74 15.70 -6.32
C PRO A 53 11.72 15.17 -5.27
N GLU A 54 11.86 15.86 -4.13
CA GLU A 54 12.79 15.50 -3.08
C GLU A 54 12.45 14.14 -2.44
N LEU A 55 11.16 13.85 -2.24
CA LEU A 55 10.69 12.58 -1.70
C LEU A 55 10.85 11.44 -2.72
N SER A 56 10.60 11.75 -3.99
CA SER A 56 10.78 10.79 -5.08
C SER A 56 12.26 10.39 -5.25
N GLU A 57 13.18 11.35 -5.20
CA GLU A 57 14.62 11.09 -5.26
C GLU A 57 15.12 10.31 -4.02
N ALA A 58 14.64 10.66 -2.82
CA ALA A 58 14.97 9.93 -1.61
C ALA A 58 14.47 8.47 -1.66
N PHE A 59 13.24 8.24 -2.14
CA PHE A 59 12.70 6.90 -2.33
C PHE A 59 13.49 6.09 -3.36
N ALA A 60 13.87 6.71 -4.49
CA ALA A 60 14.67 6.05 -5.52
C ALA A 60 16.07 5.66 -4.98
N THR A 61 16.69 6.53 -4.17
CA THR A 61 17.95 6.24 -3.48
C THR A 61 17.83 5.05 -2.52
N ASP A 62 16.78 5.03 -1.69
CA ASP A 62 16.52 3.94 -0.75
C ASP A 62 16.33 2.61 -1.50
N LEU A 63 15.54 2.64 -2.56
CA LEU A 63 15.23 1.45 -3.35
C LEU A 63 16.48 0.90 -4.04
N ALA A 64 17.32 1.77 -4.62
CA ALA A 64 18.57 1.36 -5.24
C ALA A 64 19.53 0.76 -4.19
N HIS A 65 19.58 1.34 -3.00
CA HIS A 65 20.39 0.81 -1.89
C HIS A 65 19.91 -0.59 -1.46
N LEU A 66 18.60 -0.78 -1.25
CA LEU A 66 18.01 -2.05 -0.86
C LEU A 66 18.21 -3.13 -1.93
N ALA A 67 18.02 -2.78 -3.21
CA ALA A 67 18.32 -3.68 -4.33
C ALA A 67 19.81 -4.08 -4.39
N GLY A 68 20.71 -3.13 -4.12
CA GLY A 68 22.14 -3.36 -4.02
C GLY A 68 22.55 -4.28 -2.85
N GLN A 69 21.73 -4.33 -1.79
CA GLN A 69 21.88 -5.30 -0.68
C GLN A 69 21.30 -6.68 -1.01
N GLY A 70 20.79 -6.86 -2.23
CA GLY A 70 20.27 -8.13 -2.70
C GLY A 70 18.79 -8.35 -2.39
N MET A 71 18.04 -7.37 -1.90
CA MET A 71 16.59 -7.53 -1.70
C MET A 71 15.86 -7.62 -3.04
N ARG A 72 14.87 -8.50 -3.12
CA ARG A 72 13.99 -8.67 -4.28
C ARG A 72 12.81 -7.71 -4.17
N LEU A 73 12.89 -6.57 -4.86
CA LEU A 73 11.93 -5.48 -4.75
C LEU A 73 10.97 -5.47 -5.94
N VAL A 74 9.68 -5.29 -5.68
CA VAL A 74 8.65 -5.03 -6.68
C VAL A 74 7.91 -3.76 -6.29
N VAL A 75 7.74 -2.83 -7.23
CA VAL A 75 7.06 -1.56 -6.97
C VAL A 75 5.76 -1.50 -7.77
N VAL A 76 4.63 -1.26 -7.10
CA VAL A 76 3.36 -0.93 -7.74
C VAL A 76 3.09 0.54 -7.51
N HIS A 77 3.00 1.34 -8.56
CA HIS A 77 2.85 2.79 -8.41
C HIS A 77 1.40 3.25 -8.57
N GLY A 78 1.09 4.41 -7.97
CA GLY A 78 -0.13 5.16 -8.22
C GLY A 78 0.03 6.13 -9.40
N GLY A 79 -0.82 7.17 -9.45
CA GLY A 79 -0.77 8.21 -10.49
C GLY A 79 -2.06 9.03 -10.58
N GLY A 80 -2.85 9.05 -9.51
CA GLY A 80 -4.13 9.78 -9.48
C GLY A 80 -4.05 11.25 -9.87
N PRO A 81 -3.11 12.04 -9.30
CA PRO A 81 -2.91 13.45 -9.67
C PRO A 81 -2.57 13.62 -11.14
N GLN A 82 -1.69 12.79 -11.71
CA GLN A 82 -1.27 12.86 -13.10
C GLN A 82 -2.42 12.50 -14.05
N ILE A 83 -3.24 11.52 -13.70
CA ILE A 83 -4.48 11.20 -14.43
C ILE A 83 -5.41 12.40 -14.40
N SER A 84 -5.67 13.00 -13.24
CA SER A 84 -6.54 14.17 -13.11
C SER A 84 -6.04 15.34 -13.96
N ALA A 85 -4.74 15.59 -13.96
CA ALA A 85 -4.13 16.65 -14.77
C ALA A 85 -4.35 16.43 -16.28
N LEU A 86 -4.20 15.18 -16.77
CA LEU A 86 -4.47 14.86 -18.17
C LEU A 86 -5.95 15.00 -18.52
N LEU A 87 -6.86 14.45 -17.68
CA LEU A 87 -8.31 14.57 -17.91
C LEU A 87 -8.77 16.02 -17.97
N THR A 88 -8.25 16.89 -17.08
CA THR A 88 -8.53 18.34 -17.13
C THR A 88 -8.08 18.95 -18.44
N ARG A 89 -6.88 18.64 -18.94
CA ARG A 89 -6.39 19.13 -20.23
C ARG A 89 -7.20 18.63 -21.43
N LEU A 90 -7.74 17.42 -21.32
CA LEU A 90 -8.62 16.84 -22.33
C LEU A 90 -10.09 17.26 -22.19
N GLN A 91 -10.42 18.06 -21.18
CA GLN A 91 -11.78 18.49 -20.85
C GLN A 91 -12.73 17.30 -20.55
N ILE A 92 -12.19 16.22 -19.99
CA ILE A 92 -12.93 15.05 -19.54
C ILE A 92 -13.24 15.22 -18.06
N GLU A 93 -14.53 15.14 -17.70
CA GLU A 93 -14.96 15.23 -16.30
C GLU A 93 -14.43 14.06 -15.47
N SER A 94 -13.91 14.34 -14.30
CA SER A 94 -13.40 13.33 -13.37
C SER A 94 -14.29 13.25 -12.13
N ARG A 95 -14.94 12.10 -11.92
CA ARG A 95 -15.79 11.82 -10.76
C ARG A 95 -15.24 10.69 -9.92
N PHE A 96 -15.54 10.73 -8.62
CA PHE A 96 -15.13 9.70 -7.66
C PHE A 96 -16.33 9.20 -6.88
N VAL A 97 -16.36 7.91 -6.61
CA VAL A 97 -17.30 7.24 -5.72
C VAL A 97 -16.49 6.36 -4.77
N ASP A 98 -16.66 6.54 -3.47
CA ASP A 98 -15.94 5.82 -2.41
C ASP A 98 -14.40 5.80 -2.60
N GLY A 99 -13.85 6.93 -3.07
CA GLY A 99 -12.42 7.07 -3.34
C GLY A 99 -11.92 6.40 -4.64
N LEU A 100 -12.81 5.76 -5.39
CA LEU A 100 -12.51 5.16 -6.69
C LEU A 100 -12.92 6.11 -7.83
N ARG A 101 -12.08 6.28 -8.83
CA ARG A 101 -12.37 7.11 -10.01
C ARG A 101 -13.37 6.39 -10.90
N VAL A 102 -14.54 6.97 -11.14
CA VAL A 102 -15.45 6.51 -12.18
C VAL A 102 -14.70 6.56 -13.51
N THR A 103 -14.65 5.44 -14.20
CA THR A 103 -13.76 5.24 -15.34
C THR A 103 -14.57 4.76 -16.55
N ASP A 104 -15.01 5.67 -17.39
CA ASP A 104 -15.57 5.36 -18.71
C ASP A 104 -14.44 5.05 -19.72
N GLU A 105 -14.78 4.74 -20.96
CA GLU A 105 -13.78 4.41 -21.99
C GLU A 105 -12.80 5.54 -22.27
N ALA A 106 -13.26 6.80 -22.29
CA ALA A 106 -12.39 7.96 -22.53
C ALA A 106 -11.41 8.15 -21.35
N THR A 107 -11.92 8.03 -20.13
CA THR A 107 -11.13 8.06 -18.90
C THR A 107 -10.16 6.90 -18.86
N MET A 108 -10.57 5.67 -19.25
CA MET A 108 -9.68 4.51 -19.23
C MET A 108 -8.49 4.66 -20.17
N ARG A 109 -8.72 5.20 -21.39
CA ARG A 109 -7.62 5.52 -22.30
C ARG A 109 -6.62 6.50 -21.68
N ALA A 110 -7.09 7.55 -21.01
CA ALA A 110 -6.23 8.48 -20.29
C ALA A 110 -5.48 7.80 -19.12
N VAL A 111 -6.16 6.96 -18.34
CA VAL A 111 -5.56 6.17 -17.26
C VAL A 111 -4.42 5.31 -17.77
N GLU A 112 -4.65 4.55 -18.84
CA GLU A 112 -3.63 3.66 -19.41
C GLU A 112 -2.42 4.46 -19.95
N MET A 113 -2.64 5.53 -20.72
CA MET A 113 -1.57 6.41 -21.20
C MET A 113 -0.73 7.00 -20.06
N VAL A 114 -1.37 7.46 -19.00
CA VAL A 114 -0.68 8.07 -17.85
C VAL A 114 0.05 7.02 -17.03
N LEU A 115 -0.65 5.97 -16.64
CA LEU A 115 -0.04 4.98 -15.74
C LEU A 115 1.05 4.18 -16.45
N CYS A 116 0.78 3.61 -17.62
CA CYS A 116 1.73 2.73 -18.30
C CYS A 116 2.84 3.49 -19.06
N GLY A 117 2.52 4.67 -19.58
CA GLY A 117 3.46 5.50 -20.34
C GLY A 117 4.20 6.51 -19.46
N GLN A 118 3.49 7.49 -18.93
CA GLN A 118 4.12 8.64 -18.27
C GLN A 118 4.69 8.28 -16.89
N VAL A 119 3.84 7.83 -15.97
CA VAL A 119 4.24 7.62 -14.57
C VAL A 119 5.19 6.43 -14.45
N ASN A 120 4.85 5.30 -15.06
CA ASN A 120 5.68 4.11 -15.02
C ASN A 120 7.12 4.39 -15.49
N LYS A 121 7.27 5.07 -16.63
CA LYS A 121 8.60 5.36 -17.19
C LYS A 121 9.35 6.43 -16.41
N ALA A 122 8.65 7.38 -15.79
CA ALA A 122 9.26 8.35 -14.86
C ALA A 122 9.84 7.66 -13.63
N VAL A 123 9.11 6.71 -13.03
CA VAL A 123 9.59 5.93 -11.88
C VAL A 123 10.78 5.05 -12.26
N VAL A 124 10.70 4.33 -13.39
CA VAL A 124 11.83 3.53 -13.91
C VAL A 124 13.09 4.38 -14.11
N SER A 125 12.92 5.58 -14.73
CA SER A 125 14.04 6.50 -14.96
C SER A 125 14.64 7.02 -13.66
N ALA A 126 13.81 7.32 -12.65
CA ALA A 126 14.29 7.72 -11.34
C ALA A 126 15.16 6.63 -10.69
N PHE A 127 14.68 5.39 -10.70
CA PHE A 127 15.42 4.26 -10.14
C PHE A 127 16.76 4.01 -10.90
N ALA A 128 16.74 4.10 -12.23
CA ALA A 128 17.94 3.92 -13.05
C ALA A 128 19.01 4.99 -12.75
N ARG A 129 18.63 6.25 -12.53
CA ARG A 129 19.58 7.32 -12.15
C ARG A 129 20.31 7.01 -10.83
N HIS A 130 19.69 6.24 -9.94
CA HIS A 130 20.29 5.82 -8.66
C HIS A 130 20.93 4.42 -8.73
N GLY A 131 21.07 3.83 -9.91
CA GLY A 131 21.78 2.56 -10.12
C GLY A 131 20.91 1.30 -9.97
N ALA A 132 19.62 1.42 -9.74
CA ALA A 132 18.73 0.26 -9.74
C ALA A 132 18.36 -0.16 -11.17
N ARG A 133 18.47 -1.45 -11.47
CA ARG A 133 18.02 -2.02 -12.75
C ARG A 133 16.50 -2.20 -12.71
N ALA A 134 15.73 -1.23 -13.13
CA ALA A 134 14.28 -1.29 -13.10
C ALA A 134 13.68 -1.62 -14.47
N ALA A 135 12.59 -2.41 -14.47
CA ALA A 135 11.80 -2.74 -15.67
C ALA A 135 10.34 -2.34 -15.46
N GLY A 136 9.83 -1.47 -16.33
CA GLY A 136 8.45 -0.99 -16.24
C GLY A 136 7.51 -1.89 -17.05
N ILE A 137 6.51 -2.43 -16.37
CA ILE A 137 5.43 -3.26 -16.91
C ILE A 137 4.07 -2.77 -16.40
N SER A 138 3.00 -3.28 -16.95
CA SER A 138 1.65 -3.11 -16.45
C SER A 138 1.07 -4.46 -15.97
N GLY A 139 -0.04 -4.44 -15.27
CA GLY A 139 -0.72 -5.67 -14.90
C GLY A 139 -1.28 -6.45 -16.09
N ARG A 140 -1.33 -5.85 -17.30
CA ARG A 140 -1.74 -6.54 -18.52
C ARG A 140 -0.63 -7.39 -19.14
N ASP A 141 0.63 -7.01 -18.91
CA ASP A 141 1.79 -7.67 -19.50
C ASP A 141 1.94 -9.10 -18.95
N GLY A 142 2.05 -10.06 -19.85
CA GLY A 142 2.15 -11.48 -19.50
C GLY A 142 0.93 -12.03 -18.77
N GLY A 143 -0.22 -11.33 -18.79
CA GLY A 143 -1.41 -11.74 -18.04
C GLY A 143 -1.25 -11.63 -16.52
N LEU A 144 -0.36 -10.75 -16.05
CA LEU A 144 0.02 -10.57 -14.64
C LEU A 144 -1.19 -10.33 -13.73
N LEU A 145 -2.11 -9.41 -14.12
CA LEU A 145 -3.34 -9.12 -13.39
C LEU A 145 -4.55 -9.39 -14.27
N ARG A 146 -5.39 -10.30 -13.84
CA ARG A 146 -6.73 -10.50 -14.41
C ARG A 146 -7.75 -9.90 -13.46
N ALA A 147 -8.76 -9.24 -14.02
CA ALA A 147 -9.78 -8.57 -13.23
C ALA A 147 -11.16 -8.72 -13.89
N ARG A 148 -12.20 -8.43 -13.15
CA ARG A 148 -13.56 -8.24 -13.65
C ARG A 148 -14.04 -6.84 -13.32
N PRO A 149 -15.01 -6.26 -14.03
CA PRO A 149 -15.65 -5.03 -13.60
C PRO A 149 -16.17 -5.14 -12.16
N LYS A 150 -15.85 -4.14 -11.34
CA LYS A 150 -16.17 -4.15 -9.91
C LYS A 150 -17.63 -3.80 -9.64
N ASN A 151 -18.09 -2.76 -10.32
CA ASN A 151 -19.44 -2.23 -10.18
C ASN A 151 -19.81 -1.48 -11.47
N PRO A 152 -20.97 -1.73 -12.08
CA PRO A 152 -21.41 -1.01 -13.28
C PRO A 152 -21.39 0.52 -13.14
N ALA A 153 -21.71 1.05 -11.95
CA ALA A 153 -21.69 2.49 -11.69
C ALA A 153 -20.27 3.12 -11.72
N LEU A 154 -19.23 2.30 -11.63
CA LEU A 154 -17.82 2.72 -11.71
C LEU A 154 -17.24 2.58 -13.12
N GLY A 155 -17.96 1.96 -14.06
CA GLY A 155 -17.48 1.67 -15.40
C GLY A 155 -16.31 0.66 -15.41
N LEU A 156 -15.21 1.01 -16.05
CA LEU A 156 -14.03 0.16 -16.23
C LEU A 156 -13.09 0.14 -15.00
N VAL A 157 -13.63 0.25 -13.81
CA VAL A 157 -12.90 -0.04 -12.57
C VAL A 157 -12.96 -1.53 -12.30
N GLY A 158 -11.79 -2.15 -12.12
CA GLY A 158 -11.67 -3.60 -11.95
C GLY A 158 -11.47 -4.05 -10.51
N GLU A 159 -11.90 -5.28 -10.25
CA GLU A 159 -11.57 -6.08 -9.08
C GLU A 159 -10.67 -7.24 -9.53
N VAL A 160 -9.48 -7.37 -8.92
CA VAL A 160 -8.52 -8.41 -9.27
C VAL A 160 -9.10 -9.78 -8.93
N THR A 161 -9.10 -10.69 -9.91
CA THR A 161 -9.62 -12.06 -9.77
C THR A 161 -8.51 -13.11 -9.78
N ALA A 162 -7.39 -12.82 -10.45
CA ALA A 162 -6.23 -13.70 -10.47
C ALA A 162 -4.94 -12.90 -10.72
N VAL A 163 -3.83 -13.42 -10.22
CA VAL A 163 -2.49 -12.88 -10.43
C VAL A 163 -1.59 -14.01 -10.91
N ASP A 164 -0.94 -13.83 -12.06
CA ASP A 164 0.14 -14.71 -12.53
C ASP A 164 1.49 -14.03 -12.29
N PRO A 165 2.26 -14.42 -11.25
CA PRO A 165 3.51 -13.77 -10.92
C PRO A 165 4.70 -14.21 -11.79
N ALA A 166 4.51 -14.95 -12.87
CA ALA A 166 5.60 -15.50 -13.71
C ALA A 166 6.52 -14.40 -14.25
N LEU A 167 5.94 -13.33 -14.84
CA LEU A 167 6.72 -12.23 -15.39
C LEU A 167 7.53 -11.47 -14.32
N PRO A 168 6.96 -10.98 -13.21
CA PRO A 168 7.77 -10.34 -12.17
C PRO A 168 8.79 -11.28 -11.53
N ARG A 169 8.53 -12.58 -11.38
CA ARG A 169 9.53 -13.55 -10.91
C ARG A 169 10.72 -13.65 -11.86
N CYS A 170 10.48 -13.75 -13.15
CA CYS A 170 11.53 -13.77 -14.16
C CYS A 170 12.40 -12.51 -14.12
N LEU A 171 11.78 -11.33 -14.00
CA LEU A 171 12.50 -10.06 -13.86
C LEU A 171 13.34 -10.00 -12.58
N LEU A 172 12.80 -10.44 -11.45
CA LEU A 172 13.52 -10.52 -10.18
C LEU A 172 14.72 -11.47 -10.25
N GLU A 173 14.57 -12.63 -10.88
CA GLU A 173 15.64 -13.61 -11.10
C GLU A 173 16.74 -13.06 -12.00
N ALA A 174 16.39 -12.23 -12.99
CA ALA A 174 17.34 -11.52 -13.85
C ALA A 174 17.96 -10.27 -13.18
N GLY A 175 17.63 -9.99 -11.90
CA GLY A 175 18.18 -8.87 -11.13
C GLY A 175 17.56 -7.52 -11.47
N PHE A 176 16.34 -7.51 -12.02
CA PHE A 176 15.57 -6.28 -12.22
C PHE A 176 14.60 -6.02 -11.07
N VAL A 177 14.26 -4.75 -10.87
CA VAL A 177 13.15 -4.30 -10.04
C VAL A 177 11.93 -4.10 -10.95
N PRO A 178 10.89 -4.98 -10.91
CA PRO A 178 9.66 -4.74 -11.64
C PRO A 178 8.94 -3.51 -11.11
N VAL A 179 8.55 -2.60 -12.00
CA VAL A 179 7.73 -1.41 -11.71
C VAL A 179 6.40 -1.59 -12.43
N VAL A 180 5.33 -1.82 -11.67
CA VAL A 180 4.03 -2.27 -12.17
C VAL A 180 3.02 -1.12 -12.16
N ALA A 181 2.45 -0.81 -13.33
CA ALA A 181 1.28 0.04 -13.43
C ALA A 181 0.01 -0.77 -13.14
N PRO A 182 -0.91 -0.30 -12.28
CA PRO A 182 -2.10 -1.04 -11.84
C PRO A 182 -3.23 -0.98 -12.88
N VAL A 183 -2.98 -1.50 -14.07
CA VAL A 183 -3.95 -1.71 -15.14
C VAL A 183 -4.02 -3.20 -15.42
N ALA A 184 -5.21 -3.79 -15.35
CA ALA A 184 -5.43 -5.22 -15.53
C ALA A 184 -6.15 -5.52 -16.85
N SER A 185 -6.14 -6.80 -17.25
CA SER A 185 -6.98 -7.31 -18.34
C SER A 185 -8.30 -7.83 -17.79
N GLY A 186 -9.39 -7.36 -18.37
CA GLY A 186 -10.73 -7.91 -18.17
C GLY A 186 -10.99 -9.18 -18.97
N PRO A 187 -12.20 -9.78 -18.83
CA PRO A 187 -12.55 -11.05 -19.46
C PRO A 187 -12.44 -11.02 -20.98
N ASP A 188 -12.79 -9.91 -21.61
CA ASP A 188 -12.78 -9.72 -23.06
C ASP A 188 -11.48 -9.05 -23.57
N GLY A 189 -10.47 -8.96 -22.70
CA GLY A 189 -9.19 -8.34 -23.00
C GLY A 189 -9.18 -6.81 -22.88
N GLU A 190 -10.29 -6.22 -22.43
CA GLU A 190 -10.38 -4.79 -22.15
C GLU A 190 -9.46 -4.37 -20.99
N ALA A 191 -9.04 -3.10 -21.00
CA ALA A 191 -8.26 -2.55 -19.90
C ALA A 191 -9.17 -2.18 -18.73
N LEU A 192 -8.79 -2.55 -17.50
CA LEU A 192 -9.48 -2.19 -16.27
C LEU A 192 -8.54 -1.42 -15.34
N ASN A 193 -9.06 -0.31 -14.80
CA ASN A 193 -8.37 0.53 -13.83
C ASN A 193 -8.43 -0.11 -12.44
N ILE A 194 -7.28 -0.47 -11.87
CA ILE A 194 -7.19 -1.13 -10.57
C ILE A 194 -6.68 -0.15 -9.51
N ASN A 195 -7.27 -0.18 -8.32
CA ASN A 195 -6.71 0.54 -7.19
C ASN A 195 -5.29 0.02 -6.89
N ALA A 196 -4.31 0.92 -6.76
CA ALA A 196 -2.91 0.55 -6.62
C ALA A 196 -2.61 -0.21 -5.32
N ASP A 197 -3.31 0.10 -4.20
CA ASP A 197 -3.15 -0.62 -2.93
C ASP A 197 -3.63 -2.07 -3.08
N THR A 198 -4.78 -2.26 -3.76
CA THR A 198 -5.35 -3.58 -4.06
C THR A 198 -4.45 -4.39 -5.00
N ALA A 199 -3.97 -3.78 -6.09
CA ALA A 199 -3.07 -4.44 -7.03
C ALA A 199 -1.76 -4.89 -6.36
N ALA A 200 -1.18 -4.02 -5.54
CA ALA A 200 0.05 -4.31 -4.81
C ALA A 200 -0.14 -5.42 -3.77
N GLY A 201 -1.24 -5.39 -3.02
CA GLY A 201 -1.57 -6.45 -2.06
C GLY A 201 -1.78 -7.81 -2.71
N ALA A 202 -2.52 -7.86 -3.84
CA ALA A 202 -2.73 -9.08 -4.59
C ALA A 202 -1.41 -9.66 -5.13
N LEU A 203 -0.55 -8.78 -5.65
CA LEU A 203 0.78 -9.19 -6.14
C LEU A 203 1.69 -9.67 -5.01
N ALA A 204 1.64 -9.02 -3.84
CA ALA A 204 2.40 -9.44 -2.66
C ALA A 204 2.01 -10.85 -2.21
N GLY A 205 0.71 -11.15 -2.20
CA GLY A 205 0.21 -12.50 -1.92
C GLY A 205 0.69 -13.53 -2.94
N ALA A 206 0.53 -13.28 -4.24
CA ALA A 206 0.92 -14.20 -5.31
C ALA A 206 2.44 -14.47 -5.36
N LEU A 207 3.25 -13.50 -4.96
CA LEU A 207 4.70 -13.65 -4.82
C LEU A 207 5.11 -14.32 -3.52
N ALA A 208 4.19 -14.58 -2.58
CA ALA A 208 4.47 -14.98 -1.21
C ALA A 208 5.51 -14.05 -0.57
N ALA A 209 5.31 -12.74 -0.74
CA ALA A 209 6.25 -11.72 -0.31
C ALA A 209 6.43 -11.77 1.21
N GLU A 210 7.66 -11.51 1.68
CA GLU A 210 7.90 -11.37 3.11
C GLU A 210 7.28 -10.07 3.65
N TYR A 211 7.35 -9.01 2.85
CA TYR A 211 6.76 -7.73 3.20
C TYR A 211 5.88 -7.18 2.07
N PHE A 212 4.69 -6.72 2.44
CA PHE A 212 3.89 -5.79 1.67
C PHE A 212 3.96 -4.42 2.32
N VAL A 213 4.54 -3.43 1.66
CA VAL A 213 4.73 -2.08 2.21
C VAL A 213 3.83 -1.09 1.50
N LEU A 214 2.93 -0.47 2.24
CA LEU A 214 2.14 0.68 1.80
C LEU A 214 2.85 1.97 2.20
N ILE A 215 3.46 2.65 1.24
CA ILE A 215 3.95 4.02 1.41
C ILE A 215 2.74 4.96 1.39
N SER A 216 2.54 5.69 2.48
CA SER A 216 1.38 6.55 2.74
C SER A 216 1.83 7.96 3.13
N ASP A 217 0.87 8.84 3.30
CA ASP A 217 1.03 10.21 3.78
C ASP A 217 0.70 10.37 5.27
N VAL A 218 0.61 9.25 5.96
CA VAL A 218 0.40 9.18 7.42
C VAL A 218 1.46 8.28 8.05
N PRO A 219 1.81 8.51 9.34
CA PRO A 219 2.87 7.75 10.01
C PRO A 219 2.55 6.25 10.17
N GLY A 220 1.31 5.86 10.02
CA GLY A 220 0.76 4.53 10.23
C GLY A 220 -0.66 4.63 10.78
N VAL A 221 -1.15 3.60 11.45
CA VAL A 221 -2.44 3.63 12.15
C VAL A 221 -2.25 4.33 13.49
N LEU A 222 -3.09 5.34 13.77
CA LEU A 222 -3.07 6.09 15.02
C LEU A 222 -4.21 5.62 15.93
N ASN A 223 -3.98 5.65 17.25
CA ASN A 223 -5.05 5.45 18.22
C ASN A 223 -5.90 6.73 18.41
N ALA A 224 -6.90 6.68 19.28
CA ALA A 224 -7.77 7.80 19.56
C ALA A 224 -7.04 9.05 20.10
N ASP A 225 -5.87 8.87 20.73
CA ASP A 225 -5.01 9.96 21.23
C ASP A 225 -4.05 10.52 20.17
N GLY A 226 -4.12 10.03 18.91
CA GLY A 226 -3.22 10.42 17.83
C GLY A 226 -1.82 9.81 17.93
N ARG A 227 -1.62 8.78 18.75
CA ARG A 227 -0.35 8.08 18.89
C ARG A 227 -0.26 6.90 17.93
N LEU A 228 0.92 6.69 17.36
CA LEU A 228 1.18 5.57 16.45
C LEU A 228 0.97 4.22 17.16
N ILE A 229 0.24 3.32 16.53
CA ILE A 229 0.11 1.92 16.93
C ILE A 229 1.16 1.13 16.13
N PRO A 230 2.20 0.57 16.79
CA PRO A 230 3.32 -0.05 16.08
C PRO A 230 2.98 -1.40 15.47
N GLY A 231 1.97 -2.11 15.98
CA GLY A 231 1.57 -3.42 15.48
C GLY A 231 0.10 -3.69 15.71
N LEU A 232 -0.53 -4.37 14.76
CA LEU A 232 -1.93 -4.77 14.79
C LEU A 232 -2.12 -6.16 14.19
N ASN A 233 -3.06 -6.91 14.75
CA ASN A 233 -3.62 -8.11 14.14
C ASN A 233 -5.05 -7.85 13.63
N ARG A 234 -5.63 -8.85 12.96
CA ARG A 234 -6.98 -8.75 12.39
C ARG A 234 -8.05 -8.39 13.42
N ALA A 235 -8.02 -9.01 14.60
CA ALA A 235 -9.04 -8.78 15.63
C ALA A 235 -8.97 -7.35 16.17
N GLU A 236 -7.75 -6.82 16.36
CA GLU A 236 -7.54 -5.43 16.78
C GLU A 236 -8.00 -4.44 15.71
N ILE A 237 -7.73 -4.70 14.44
CA ILE A 237 -8.22 -3.88 13.32
C ILE A 237 -9.74 -3.86 13.28
N THR A 238 -10.41 -5.02 13.43
CA THR A 238 -11.87 -5.11 13.45
C THR A 238 -12.44 -4.23 14.57
N ARG A 239 -11.93 -4.36 15.79
CA ARG A 239 -12.34 -3.54 16.92
C ARG A 239 -12.12 -2.05 16.70
N LEU A 240 -10.94 -1.66 16.18
CA LEU A 240 -10.64 -0.24 15.92
C LEU A 240 -11.51 0.35 14.80
N LYS A 241 -12.01 -0.47 13.87
CA LYS A 241 -13.02 -0.05 12.88
C LYS A 241 -14.38 0.15 13.52
N GLU A 242 -14.81 -0.78 14.39
CA GLU A 242 -16.08 -0.68 15.14
C GLU A 242 -16.07 0.53 16.09
N ASP A 243 -14.94 0.80 16.74
CA ASP A 243 -14.73 1.96 17.62
C ASP A 243 -14.58 3.30 16.84
N GLY A 244 -14.58 3.27 15.48
CA GLY A 244 -14.43 4.45 14.63
C GLY A 244 -13.03 5.06 14.60
N VAL A 245 -12.05 4.43 15.23
CA VAL A 245 -10.63 4.87 15.24
C VAL A 245 -10.01 4.68 13.85
N ILE A 246 -10.23 3.52 13.23
CA ILE A 246 -9.88 3.30 11.83
C ILE A 246 -11.06 3.73 10.97
N SER A 247 -10.92 4.84 10.25
CA SER A 247 -11.98 5.44 9.44
C SER A 247 -11.45 6.02 8.12
N GLY A 248 -12.35 6.42 7.23
CA GLY A 248 -12.04 7.11 5.98
C GLY A 248 -11.00 6.38 5.12
N GLY A 249 -9.98 7.10 4.67
CA GLY A 249 -8.92 6.58 3.79
C GLY A 249 -8.01 5.51 4.42
N MET A 250 -8.08 5.29 5.76
CA MET A 250 -7.31 4.23 6.40
C MET A 250 -7.98 2.86 6.21
N ILE A 251 -9.32 2.80 6.09
CA ILE A 251 -10.06 1.54 5.89
C ILE A 251 -9.52 0.75 4.68
N PRO A 252 -9.50 1.31 3.45
CA PRO A 252 -9.00 0.55 2.30
C PRO A 252 -7.53 0.14 2.42
N LYS A 253 -6.72 0.88 3.17
CA LYS A 253 -5.30 0.55 3.41
C LYS A 253 -5.15 -0.68 4.30
N VAL A 254 -5.82 -0.72 5.43
CA VAL A 254 -5.79 -1.89 6.32
C VAL A 254 -6.44 -3.11 5.65
N GLU A 255 -7.47 -2.93 4.84
CA GLU A 255 -8.08 -4.01 4.06
C GLU A 255 -7.12 -4.57 3.01
N ALA A 256 -6.40 -3.72 2.28
CA ALA A 256 -5.37 -4.19 1.34
C ALA A 256 -4.26 -4.98 2.06
N CYS A 257 -3.86 -4.55 3.26
CA CYS A 257 -2.90 -5.27 4.10
C CYS A 257 -3.44 -6.66 4.52
N LEU A 258 -4.67 -6.73 5.02
CA LEU A 258 -5.29 -7.99 5.43
C LEU A 258 -5.46 -8.95 4.24
N ASN A 259 -5.90 -8.46 3.09
CA ASN A 259 -6.04 -9.26 1.88
C ASN A 259 -4.69 -9.81 1.38
N ALA A 260 -3.62 -9.02 1.46
CA ALA A 260 -2.27 -9.48 1.12
C ALA A 260 -1.81 -10.62 2.04
N LEU A 261 -2.07 -10.50 3.34
CA LEU A 261 -1.76 -11.55 4.32
C LEU A 261 -2.57 -12.82 4.04
N ASP A 262 -3.87 -12.72 3.76
CA ASP A 262 -4.73 -13.85 3.41
C ASP A 262 -4.24 -14.57 2.15
N ALA A 263 -3.75 -13.80 1.16
CA ALA A 263 -3.23 -14.32 -0.10
C ALA A 263 -1.82 -14.93 0.00
N GLY A 264 -1.15 -14.88 1.17
CA GLY A 264 0.13 -15.55 1.38
C GLY A 264 1.32 -14.64 1.71
N CYS A 265 1.14 -13.31 1.75
CA CYS A 265 2.17 -12.41 2.26
C CYS A 265 2.42 -12.65 3.77
N SER A 266 3.66 -12.53 4.22
CA SER A 266 4.00 -12.80 5.63
C SER A 266 3.66 -11.65 6.56
N ARG A 267 3.94 -10.41 6.14
CA ARG A 267 3.72 -9.18 6.93
C ARG A 267 3.30 -8.03 6.02
N ALA A 268 2.43 -7.17 6.52
CA ALA A 268 2.12 -5.91 5.86
C ALA A 268 2.54 -4.74 6.72
N LEU A 269 2.94 -3.63 6.09
CA LEU A 269 3.47 -2.44 6.75
C LEU A 269 2.85 -1.19 6.13
N ILE A 270 2.32 -0.31 6.96
CA ILE A 270 1.93 1.05 6.56
C ILE A 270 3.01 2.00 7.05
N LEU A 271 3.66 2.72 6.12
CA LEU A 271 4.84 3.53 6.38
C LEU A 271 4.69 4.96 5.84
N ASP A 272 5.20 5.94 6.59
CA ASP A 272 5.19 7.35 6.18
C ASP A 272 6.21 7.61 5.05
N GLY A 273 5.72 7.90 3.86
CA GLY A 273 6.56 8.25 2.71
C GLY A 273 7.12 9.68 2.76
N ARG A 274 6.70 10.50 3.73
CA ARG A 274 7.24 11.85 3.95
C ARG A 274 8.48 11.82 4.85
N ALA A 275 8.64 10.75 5.63
CA ALA A 275 9.81 10.58 6.49
C ALA A 275 11.01 10.10 5.65
N GLN A 276 12.11 10.83 5.75
CA GLN A 276 13.32 10.54 4.98
C GLN A 276 13.82 9.12 5.26
N SER A 277 14.08 8.38 4.19
CA SER A 277 14.63 7.02 4.22
C SER A 277 13.84 6.05 5.12
N SER A 278 12.51 6.26 5.25
CA SER A 278 11.66 5.45 6.14
C SER A 278 11.70 3.97 5.78
N LEU A 279 11.68 3.65 4.47
CA LEU A 279 11.71 2.28 3.98
C LEU A 279 13.03 1.59 4.35
N ARG A 280 14.16 2.21 4.07
CA ARG A 280 15.49 1.68 4.39
C ARG A 280 15.68 1.53 5.90
N ARG A 281 15.33 2.56 6.67
CA ARG A 281 15.45 2.56 8.12
C ARG A 281 14.61 1.46 8.76
N TYR A 282 13.42 1.18 8.23
CA TYR A 282 12.60 0.07 8.71
C TYR A 282 13.22 -1.29 8.35
N LEU A 283 13.62 -1.49 7.08
CA LEU A 283 14.05 -2.81 6.60
C LEU A 283 15.47 -3.20 7.02
N LEU A 284 16.38 -2.21 7.26
CA LEU A 284 17.78 -2.49 7.58
C LEU A 284 18.17 -2.09 9.02
N ASP A 285 17.60 -1.00 9.55
CA ASP A 285 18.06 -0.42 10.81
C ASP A 285 17.10 -0.75 11.98
N ASP A 286 16.09 -1.60 11.76
CA ASP A 286 15.06 -1.97 12.76
C ASP A 286 14.36 -0.75 13.41
N ALA A 287 14.29 0.37 12.70
CA ALA A 287 13.66 1.57 13.23
C ALA A 287 12.17 1.31 13.50
N PRO A 288 11.64 1.70 14.67
CA PRO A 288 10.23 1.50 15.04
C PRO A 288 9.34 2.49 14.30
N LEU A 289 9.22 2.33 12.98
CA LEU A 289 8.46 3.20 12.09
C LEU A 289 7.23 2.46 11.55
N GLY A 290 6.14 3.20 11.38
CA GLY A 290 4.94 2.67 10.77
C GLY A 290 4.13 1.74 11.65
N THR A 291 3.15 1.08 11.04
CA THR A 291 2.31 0.05 11.67
C THR A 291 2.50 -1.26 10.93
N VAL A 292 2.97 -2.28 11.65
CA VAL A 292 3.06 -3.66 11.14
C VAL A 292 1.71 -4.35 11.34
N ILE A 293 1.22 -5.01 10.29
CA ILE A 293 0.00 -5.82 10.36
C ILE A 293 0.39 -7.28 10.13
N VAL A 294 -0.08 -8.14 11.03
CA VAL A 294 0.15 -9.59 11.00
C VAL A 294 -1.19 -10.35 11.04
N ARG A 295 -1.16 -11.63 10.75
CA ARG A 295 -2.35 -12.52 10.82
C ARG A 295 -2.94 -12.61 12.20
#